data_806d7e767c67ddd5e58536949eac7897
#
_entry.id   806d7e767c67ddd5e58536949eac7897
#
_cell.length_a   1.000
_cell.length_b   1.000
_cell.length_c   1.000
_cell.angle_alpha   90.00
_cell.angle_beta   90.00
_cell.angle_gamma   90.00
#
_symmetry.space_group_name_H-M   'P 1'
#
loop_
_entity.id
_entity.type
_entity.pdbx_description
1 polymer ?
#
loop_
_entity_poly.entity_id
_entity_poly.type
_entity_poly.pdbx_seq_one_letter_code
_entity_poly.pdbx_strand_id
1 'polypeptide(L)'
;MPAAREPSNPMHGVTLERILTELVAHYGWNAMGQMIEIRCFTSDPSIPSSLKFLRRTPWARAKVEAMYRDLLAVRARQKPEPHVGDT
;
A
#
# COMPACT_ATOMS: atom_id res chain seq x y z
N MET A 1 24.13 5.51 3.80
CA MET A 1 23.75 5.14 3.76
C MET A 1 23.27 4.60 3.75
N PRO A 2 23.01 4.61 3.84
CA PRO A 2 22.35 4.10 3.96
C PRO A 2 21.91 3.43 3.69
N ALA A 3 21.75 3.50 3.72
CA ALA A 3 21.27 2.91 3.56
C ALA A 3 20.88 2.26 3.47
N ALA A 4 20.76 2.30 3.71
CA ALA A 4 20.38 1.56 3.71
C ALA A 4 19.67 1.06 3.32
N ARG A 5 19.37 1.07 3.10
CA ARG A 5 18.57 0.75 2.72
C ARG A 5 18.28 -0.44 2.56
N GLU A 6 17.41 -0.91 2.67
CA GLU A 6 17.01 -2.04 2.45
C GLU A 6 16.93 -2.35 1.10
N PRO A 7 17.85 -2.72 0.49
CA PRO A 7 17.88 -2.87 -0.93
C PRO A 7 16.98 -3.93 -1.44
N SER A 8 16.71 -4.92 -0.66
CA SER A 8 15.84 -5.98 -1.16
C SER A 8 14.38 -5.68 -0.95
N ASN A 9 14.08 -4.57 -0.37
CA ASN A 9 12.71 -4.23 -0.11
C ASN A 9 12.04 -3.73 -1.38
N PRO A 10 11.00 -4.40 -1.88
CA PRO A 10 10.34 -3.97 -3.11
C PRO A 10 9.69 -2.61 -2.98
N MET A 11 9.54 -2.14 -1.76
CA MET A 11 8.96 -0.82 -1.54
C MET A 11 10.01 0.21 -1.19
N HIS A 12 11.24 -0.12 -1.49
CA HIS A 12 12.33 0.79 -1.25
C HIS A 12 12.07 2.10 -1.97
N GLY A 13 12.18 3.20 -1.27
CA GLY A 13 11.93 4.51 -1.85
C GLY A 13 10.48 4.94 -1.88
N VAL A 14 9.58 4.08 -1.45
CA VAL A 14 8.17 4.43 -1.43
C VAL A 14 7.76 4.73 -0.01
N THR A 15 7.18 5.89 0.21
CA THR A 15 6.79 6.29 1.56
C THR A 15 5.47 5.63 1.97
N LEU A 16 5.24 5.57 3.26
CA LEU A 16 3.98 5.04 3.76
C LEU A 16 2.80 5.85 3.24
N GLU A 17 2.97 7.15 3.13
CA GLU A 17 1.92 8.01 2.59
C GLU A 17 1.58 7.62 1.16
N ARG A 18 2.58 7.35 0.36
CA ARG A 18 2.37 6.94 -1.02
C ARG A 18 1.68 5.59 -1.09
N ILE A 19 2.12 4.66 -0.25
CA ILE A 19 1.50 3.34 -0.18
C ILE A 19 0.03 3.47 0.13
N LEU A 20 -0.29 4.21 1.17
CA LEU A 20 -1.66 4.36 1.61
C LEU A 20 -2.51 5.06 0.54
N THR A 21 -1.97 6.13 -0.04
CA THR A 21 -2.69 6.87 -1.06
C THR A 21 -3.04 5.98 -2.25
N GLU A 22 -2.10 5.17 -2.69
CA GLU A 22 -2.35 4.30 -3.82
C GLU A 22 -3.32 3.18 -3.48
N LEU A 23 -3.25 2.66 -2.27
CA LEU A 23 -4.19 1.63 -1.85
C LEU A 23 -5.61 2.18 -1.78
N VAL A 24 -5.76 3.36 -1.25
CA VAL A 24 -7.07 3.98 -1.16
C VAL A 24 -7.60 4.30 -2.55
N ALA A 25 -6.74 4.75 -3.45
CA ALA A 25 -7.15 5.04 -4.80
C ALA A 25 -7.60 3.77 -5.53
N HIS A 26 -6.98 2.65 -5.21
CA HIS A 26 -7.30 1.40 -5.87
C HIS A 26 -8.52 0.70 -5.25
N TYR A 27 -8.53 0.58 -3.93
CA TYR A 27 -9.57 -0.17 -3.23
C TYR A 27 -10.70 0.71 -2.67
N GLY A 28 -10.37 1.92 -2.27
CA GLY A 28 -11.33 2.78 -1.58
C GLY A 28 -11.30 2.52 -0.09
N TRP A 29 -11.75 3.52 0.68
CA TRP A 29 -11.74 3.41 2.14
C TRP A 29 -12.61 2.26 2.63
N ASN A 30 -13.71 2.02 1.95
CA ASN A 30 -14.63 0.98 2.37
C ASN A 30 -13.96 -0.39 2.36
N ALA A 31 -13.31 -0.73 1.25
CA ALA A 31 -12.63 -2.00 1.15
C ALA A 31 -11.42 -2.05 2.09
N MET A 32 -10.73 -0.92 2.26
CA MET A 32 -9.61 -0.87 3.18
C MET A 32 -10.07 -1.20 4.60
N GLY A 33 -11.21 -0.66 5.00
CA GLY A 33 -11.74 -0.91 6.33
C GLY A 33 -12.19 -2.35 6.52
N GLN A 34 -12.59 -3.01 5.44
CA GLN A 34 -12.97 -4.41 5.51
C GLN A 34 -11.76 -5.31 5.62
N MET A 35 -10.68 -4.91 5.00
CA MET A 35 -9.47 -5.72 5.01
C MET A 35 -8.66 -5.51 6.29
N ILE A 36 -8.64 -4.30 6.79
CA ILE A 36 -7.94 -3.97 8.03
C ILE A 36 -8.92 -3.18 8.87
N GLU A 37 -9.45 -3.82 9.90
CA GLU A 37 -10.51 -3.21 10.69
C GLU A 37 -9.94 -2.28 11.72
N ILE A 38 -9.62 -1.07 11.29
CA ILE A 38 -9.14 -0.04 12.20
C ILE A 38 -9.99 1.21 11.99
N ARG A 39 -10.14 1.97 13.06
CA ARG A 39 -11.02 3.11 13.07
C ARG A 39 -10.66 4.14 12.03
N CYS A 40 -9.39 4.35 11.82
CA CYS A 40 -8.97 5.39 10.90
C CYS A 40 -9.31 5.06 9.44
N PHE A 41 -9.77 3.84 9.17
CA PHE A 41 -10.22 3.47 7.84
C PHE A 41 -11.75 3.44 7.74
N THR A 42 -12.41 3.30 8.88
CA THR A 42 -13.86 3.10 8.86
C THR A 42 -14.65 4.28 9.38
N SER A 43 -14.01 5.12 10.19
CA SER A 43 -14.71 6.25 10.79
C SER A 43 -14.03 7.51 10.32
N ASP A 44 -14.73 8.27 9.49
CA ASP A 44 -14.24 9.55 8.98
C ASP A 44 -12.80 9.40 8.45
N PRO A 45 -12.60 8.52 7.49
CA PRO A 45 -11.24 8.20 7.05
C PRO A 45 -10.55 9.37 6.35
N SER A 46 -9.25 9.48 6.62
CA SER A 46 -8.43 10.47 5.93
C SER A 46 -7.00 9.96 5.91
N ILE A 47 -6.25 10.43 4.93
CA ILE A 47 -4.84 10.03 4.82
C ILE A 47 -4.04 10.48 6.04
N PRO A 48 -4.13 11.76 6.49
CA PRO A 48 -3.32 12.17 7.63
C PRO A 48 -3.59 11.39 8.91
N SER A 49 -4.86 11.13 9.23
CA SER A 49 -5.13 10.43 10.47
C SER A 49 -4.74 8.97 10.37
N SER A 50 -4.89 8.37 9.20
CA SER A 50 -4.45 7.00 9.00
C SER A 50 -2.94 6.86 9.12
N LEU A 51 -2.20 7.80 8.56
CA LEU A 51 -0.75 7.78 8.68
C LEU A 51 -0.31 7.88 10.13
N LYS A 52 -0.97 8.76 10.88
CA LYS A 52 -0.62 8.93 12.26
C LYS A 52 -0.80 7.62 13.03
N PHE A 53 -1.90 6.95 12.80
CA PHE A 53 -2.17 5.67 13.44
C PHE A 53 -1.15 4.61 13.01
N LEU A 54 -0.92 4.51 11.72
CA LEU A 54 -0.05 3.46 11.17
C LEU A 54 1.39 3.62 11.65
N ARG A 55 1.84 4.85 11.79
CA ARG A 55 3.21 5.07 12.26
C ARG A 55 3.44 4.57 13.67
N ARG A 56 2.37 4.50 14.46
CA ARG A 56 2.46 4.04 15.84
C ARG A 56 2.04 2.58 16.01
N THR A 57 1.59 1.94 14.95
CA THR A 57 0.98 0.64 15.07
C THR A 57 1.62 -0.33 14.07
N PRO A 58 2.72 -0.97 14.48
CA PRO A 58 3.47 -1.81 13.54
C PRO A 58 2.67 -2.92 12.87
N TRP A 59 1.76 -3.56 13.60
CA TRP A 59 1.00 -4.64 12.99
C TRP A 59 0.08 -4.14 11.87
N ALA A 60 -0.49 -2.96 12.04
CA ALA A 60 -1.37 -2.40 11.02
C ALA A 60 -0.54 -1.94 9.83
N ARG A 61 0.60 -1.34 10.10
CA ARG A 61 1.48 -0.91 9.03
C ARG A 61 1.96 -2.11 8.20
N ALA A 62 2.27 -3.21 8.87
CA ALA A 62 2.69 -4.40 8.16
C ALA A 62 1.60 -4.92 7.24
N LYS A 63 0.35 -4.86 7.69
CA LYS A 63 -0.76 -5.28 6.85
C LYS A 63 -0.93 -4.38 5.63
N VAL A 64 -0.80 -3.08 5.83
CA VAL A 64 -0.90 -2.13 4.74
C VAL A 64 0.22 -2.38 3.73
N GLU A 65 1.41 -2.63 4.21
CA GLU A 65 2.54 -2.90 3.32
C GLU A 65 2.34 -4.20 2.56
N ALA A 66 1.78 -5.21 3.22
CA ALA A 66 1.49 -6.47 2.54
C ALA A 66 0.45 -6.28 1.45
N MET A 67 -0.58 -5.48 1.72
CA MET A 67 -1.58 -5.16 0.71
C MET A 67 -0.96 -4.45 -0.48
N TYR A 68 -0.02 -3.57 -0.22
CA TYR A 68 0.64 -2.85 -1.30
C TYR A 68 1.48 -3.79 -2.16
N ARG A 69 2.18 -4.73 -1.53
CA ARG A 69 2.94 -5.72 -2.29
C ARG A 69 2.00 -6.55 -3.17
N ASP A 70 0.83 -6.91 -2.63
CA ASP A 70 -0.15 -7.64 -3.41
C ASP A 70 -0.65 -6.80 -4.57
N LEU A 71 -0.87 -5.52 -4.33
CA LEU A 71 -1.32 -4.63 -5.39
C LEU A 71 -0.27 -4.51 -6.50
N LEU A 72 0.99 -4.42 -6.12
CA LEU A 72 2.06 -4.35 -7.11
C LEU A 72 2.13 -5.63 -7.93
N ALA A 73 1.91 -6.77 -7.28
CA ALA A 73 1.92 -8.05 -8.01
C ALA A 73 0.75 -8.11 -8.99
N VAL A 74 -0.41 -7.63 -8.57
CA VAL A 74 -1.57 -7.61 -9.45
C VAL A 74 -1.33 -6.68 -10.62
N ARG A 75 -0.77 -5.51 -10.37
CA ARG A 75 -0.45 -4.56 -11.45
C ARG A 75 0.53 -5.15 -12.43
N ALA A 76 1.52 -5.87 -11.93
CA ALA A 76 2.51 -6.49 -12.80
C ALA A 76 1.87 -7.54 -13.69
N ARG A 77 0.91 -8.29 -13.16
CA ARG A 77 0.24 -9.30 -13.97
C ARG A 77 -0.73 -8.70 -14.97
N GLN A 78 -1.35 -7.58 -14.61
CA GLN A 78 -2.32 -6.94 -15.47
C GLN A 78 -1.67 -6.07 -16.52
N LYS A 79 -0.41 -5.69 -16.29
CA LYS A 79 0.27 -4.86 -17.23
C LYS A 79 0.36 -5.58 -18.55
N PRO A 80 -0.15 -4.98 -19.60
CA PRO A 80 -0.12 -5.65 -20.89
C PRO A 80 1.32 -5.84 -21.27
N GLU A 81 1.63 -7.01 -21.69
CA GLU A 81 2.94 -7.24 -22.07
C GLU A 81 3.09 -6.66 -23.35
N PRO A 82 3.90 -5.82 -23.48
CA PRO A 82 4.08 -5.22 -24.76
C PRO A 82 4.43 -6.25 -25.77
N HIS A 83 4.45 -6.88 -25.77
CA HIS A 83 4.51 -7.82 -26.42
C HIS A 83 3.76 -8.55 -26.75
N VAL A 84 3.54 -8.71 -26.54
CA VAL A 84 2.86 -9.27 -26.65
C VAL A 84 2.37 -9.32 -27.50
N GLY A 85 2.68 -9.01 -27.69
CA GLY A 85 2.32 -9.09 -28.22
C GLY A 85 2.08 -9.19 -29.07
N ASP A 86 2.03 -9.16 -29.06
CA ASP A 86 1.80 -9.21 -29.59
C ASP A 86 1.75 -9.34 -30.35
N THR A 87 1.86 -9.38 -30.43
CA THR A 87 1.76 -9.52 -30.81
C THR A 87 1.80 -9.62 -31.21
#